data_bfd54d3b5e0c0dfa12f8b0f10bf423e5
#
_entry.id   bfd54d3b5e0c0dfa12f8b0f10bf423e5
#
_cell.length_a   1.000
_cell.length_b   1.000
_cell.length_c   1.000
_cell.angle_alpha   90.00
_cell.angle_beta   90.00
_cell.angle_gamma   90.00
#
_symmetry.space_group_name_H-M   'P 1'
#
loop_
_entity.id
_entity.type
_entity.pdbx_description
1 polymer ?
#
loop_
_entity_poly.entity_id
_entity_poly.type
_entity_poly.pdbx_seq_one_letter_code
_entity_poly.pdbx_strand_id
1 'polypeptide(L)'
;MVSLDDTIAAISTPIGEGGIGIVRMSGPQAPAILRLLFSPGVPGHGDAGVCNLEPYHLHYGHITDPATGEAIDEVLAVHMPSPRTYTRQDVVEIDAHGGIVAVRRILTLCLERGARLAEPGEFTLRAFLNGRIDLAQA
;
A
#
# COMPACT_ATOMS: atom_id res chain seq x y z
N MET A 1 4.14 -10.34 21.83
CA MET A 1 5.27 -9.59 21.32
C MET A 1 4.94 -9.00 19.96
N VAL A 2 5.16 -7.72 19.77
CA VAL A 2 4.89 -7.07 18.49
C VAL A 2 6.03 -7.36 17.54
N SER A 3 5.73 -7.99 16.39
CA SER A 3 6.73 -8.21 15.35
C SER A 3 6.83 -6.96 14.48
N LEU A 4 8.06 -6.49 14.24
CA LEU A 4 8.34 -5.42 13.28
C LEU A 4 8.82 -5.96 11.93
N ASP A 5 8.97 -7.29 11.82
CA ASP A 5 9.54 -7.93 10.64
C ASP A 5 8.50 -8.28 9.58
N ASP A 6 7.23 -8.28 9.93
CA ASP A 6 6.15 -8.51 8.99
C ASP A 6 5.67 -7.20 8.33
N THR A 7 5.00 -7.36 7.22
CA THR A 7 4.39 -6.23 6.50
C THR A 7 2.92 -6.15 6.86
N ILE A 8 2.47 -4.97 7.25
CA ILE A 8 1.07 -4.72 7.59
C ILE A 8 0.39 -3.90 6.52
N ALA A 9 -0.92 -4.08 6.38
CA ALA A 9 -1.74 -3.35 5.43
C ALA A 9 -3.07 -2.95 6.06
N ALA A 10 -3.56 -1.80 5.67
CA ALA A 10 -4.88 -1.33 6.12
C ALA A 10 -5.44 -0.29 5.15
N ILE A 11 -6.74 -0.07 5.24
CA ILE A 11 -7.39 1.08 4.62
C ILE A 11 -7.17 2.25 5.57
N SER A 12 -6.48 3.29 5.10
CA SER A 12 -6.01 4.37 5.97
C SER A 12 -6.89 5.62 5.94
N THR A 13 -7.96 5.62 5.14
CA THR A 13 -8.91 6.73 5.09
C THR A 13 -10.31 6.25 5.41
N PRO A 14 -11.15 7.09 6.04
CA PRO A 14 -12.56 6.75 6.20
C PRO A 14 -13.21 6.54 4.84
N ILE A 15 -13.95 5.45 4.68
CA ILE A 15 -14.66 5.19 3.45
C ILE A 15 -15.98 5.94 3.50
N GLY A 16 -16.06 7.03 2.71
CA GLY A 16 -17.26 7.82 2.53
C GLY A 16 -17.69 7.83 1.07
N GLU A 17 -18.86 8.36 0.80
CA GLU A 17 -19.34 8.52 -0.56
C GLU A 17 -18.45 9.51 -1.33
N GLY A 18 -18.01 9.12 -2.54
CA GLY A 18 -17.28 9.99 -3.45
C GLY A 18 -15.85 10.30 -3.09
N GLY A 19 -15.26 9.61 -2.10
CA GLY A 19 -13.88 9.84 -1.69
C GLY A 19 -12.88 8.88 -2.29
N ILE A 20 -11.61 9.27 -2.25
CA ILE A 20 -10.49 8.39 -2.59
C ILE A 20 -10.23 7.48 -1.39
N GLY A 21 -10.17 6.18 -1.63
CA GLY A 21 -9.76 5.21 -0.61
C GLY A 21 -8.26 4.97 -0.69
N ILE A 22 -7.59 5.00 0.43
CA ILE A 22 -6.14 4.76 0.49
C ILE A 22 -5.87 3.43 1.18
N VAL A 23 -5.18 2.52 0.47
CA VAL A 23 -4.62 1.31 1.05
C VAL A 23 -3.16 1.60 1.35
N ARG A 24 -2.74 1.39 2.59
CA ARG A 24 -1.37 1.64 3.03
C ARG A 24 -0.75 0.34 3.51
N MET A 25 0.51 0.12 3.12
CA MET A 25 1.33 -0.98 3.63
C MET A 25 2.58 -0.41 4.29
N SER A 26 3.05 -1.07 5.34
CA SER A 26 4.33 -0.77 5.98
C SER A 26 5.06 -2.05 6.31
N GLY A 27 6.30 -2.15 5.90
CA GLY A 27 7.14 -3.29 6.19
C GLY A 27 8.02 -3.71 5.02
N PRO A 28 8.89 -4.70 5.24
CA PRO A 28 9.90 -5.07 4.24
C PRO A 28 9.32 -5.63 2.94
N GLN A 29 8.13 -6.21 2.96
CA GLN A 29 7.52 -6.80 1.77
C GLN A 29 6.65 -5.82 0.97
N ALA A 30 6.41 -4.61 1.49
CA ALA A 30 5.50 -3.67 0.85
C ALA A 30 5.86 -3.36 -0.60
N PRO A 31 7.13 -3.05 -0.95
CA PRO A 31 7.47 -2.78 -2.35
C PRO A 31 7.28 -4.01 -3.25
N ALA A 32 7.61 -5.19 -2.76
CA ALA A 32 7.47 -6.42 -3.55
C ALA A 32 6.00 -6.74 -3.83
N ILE A 33 5.13 -6.55 -2.82
CA ILE A 33 3.69 -6.75 -2.99
C ILE A 33 3.13 -5.76 -4.01
N LEU A 34 3.53 -4.49 -3.91
CA LEU A 34 3.09 -3.49 -4.90
C LEU A 34 3.49 -3.90 -6.31
N ARG A 35 4.73 -4.37 -6.52
CA ARG A 35 5.20 -4.80 -7.84
C ARG A 35 4.40 -5.95 -8.42
N LEU A 36 3.87 -6.83 -7.57
CA LEU A 36 3.02 -7.94 -8.03
C LEU A 36 1.64 -7.47 -8.49
N LEU A 37 1.12 -6.41 -7.91
CA LEU A 37 -0.26 -5.97 -8.11
C LEU A 37 -0.38 -4.79 -9.07
N PHE A 38 0.66 -3.98 -9.21
CA PHE A 38 0.58 -2.70 -9.91
C PHE A 38 1.10 -2.82 -11.34
N SER A 39 0.28 -2.33 -12.29
CA SER A 39 0.64 -2.20 -13.69
C SER A 39 0.67 -0.72 -14.05
N PRO A 40 1.83 -0.17 -14.47
CA PRO A 40 1.92 1.24 -14.82
C PRO A 40 1.09 1.58 -16.07
N GLY A 41 0.51 2.77 -16.08
CA GLY A 41 -0.18 3.30 -17.26
C GLY A 41 -1.52 2.67 -17.52
N VAL A 42 -1.96 2.75 -18.79
CA VAL A 42 -3.24 2.22 -19.23
C VAL A 42 -3.11 0.72 -19.50
N PRO A 43 -4.10 -0.12 -19.10
CA PRO A 43 -4.03 -1.56 -19.38
C PRO A 43 -3.81 -1.83 -20.86
N GLY A 44 -2.83 -2.70 -21.17
CA GLY A 44 -2.48 -3.06 -22.53
C GLY A 44 -1.57 -2.11 -23.26
N HIS A 45 -1.15 -1.01 -22.64
CA HIS A 45 -0.28 0.00 -23.27
C HIS A 45 1.03 0.22 -22.51
N GLY A 46 1.33 -0.57 -21.48
CA GLY A 46 2.55 -0.44 -20.69
C GLY A 46 3.51 -1.59 -20.91
N ASP A 47 4.76 -1.38 -20.52
CA ASP A 47 5.75 -2.45 -20.48
C ASP A 47 5.34 -3.43 -19.37
N ALA A 48 4.83 -4.56 -19.78
CA ALA A 48 4.50 -5.62 -18.85
C ALA A 48 5.79 -6.08 -18.14
N GLY A 49 5.85 -5.92 -16.84
CA GLY A 49 6.84 -6.57 -16.01
C GLY A 49 7.94 -5.72 -15.42
N VAL A 50 8.05 -4.44 -15.73
CA VAL A 50 9.04 -3.58 -15.05
C VAL A 50 8.34 -2.47 -14.31
N CYS A 51 8.16 -2.67 -13.01
CA CYS A 51 7.60 -1.66 -12.14
C CYS A 51 8.74 -0.95 -11.41
N ASN A 52 9.43 -0.06 -12.11
CA ASN A 52 10.43 0.82 -11.49
C ASN A 52 9.74 2.10 -11.07
N LEU A 53 9.23 2.12 -9.84
CA LEU A 53 8.60 3.30 -9.29
C LEU A 53 9.67 4.20 -8.70
N GLU A 54 9.72 5.44 -9.19
CA GLU A 54 10.58 6.45 -8.61
C GLU A 54 10.09 6.76 -7.19
N PRO A 55 10.98 6.69 -6.16
CA PRO A 55 10.59 6.91 -4.78
C PRO A 55 9.95 8.28 -4.55
N TYR A 56 8.93 8.32 -3.69
CA TYR A 56 8.20 9.53 -3.31
C TYR A 56 7.45 10.22 -4.44
N HIS A 57 7.26 9.55 -5.58
CA HIS A 57 6.46 10.05 -6.69
C HIS A 57 5.19 9.23 -6.84
N LEU A 58 4.07 9.90 -7.11
CA LEU A 58 2.83 9.23 -7.46
C LEU A 58 2.89 8.73 -8.89
N HIS A 59 2.59 7.45 -9.07
CA HIS A 59 2.58 6.81 -10.38
C HIS A 59 1.18 6.37 -10.73
N TYR A 60 0.72 6.76 -11.90
CA TYR A 60 -0.56 6.33 -12.43
C TYR A 60 -0.46 4.91 -12.97
N GLY A 61 -1.49 4.13 -12.69
CA GLY A 61 -1.57 2.77 -13.20
C GLY A 61 -2.84 2.07 -12.73
N HIS A 62 -2.78 0.75 -12.72
CA HIS A 62 -3.89 -0.11 -12.33
C HIS A 62 -3.44 -1.16 -11.35
N ILE A 63 -4.33 -1.51 -10.43
CA ILE A 63 -4.16 -2.72 -9.64
C ILE A 63 -4.83 -3.86 -10.39
N THR A 64 -4.09 -4.92 -10.60
CA THR A 64 -4.51 -6.08 -11.34
C THR A 64 -4.42 -7.31 -10.45
N ASP A 65 -5.44 -8.17 -10.48
CA ASP A 65 -5.40 -9.45 -9.80
C ASP A 65 -4.44 -10.38 -10.56
N PRO A 66 -3.31 -10.78 -9.95
CA PRO A 66 -2.35 -11.62 -10.67
C PRO A 66 -2.87 -13.02 -10.99
N ALA A 67 -3.89 -13.50 -10.28
CA ALA A 67 -4.47 -14.83 -10.54
C ALA A 67 -5.36 -14.85 -11.78
N THR A 68 -6.03 -13.74 -12.07
CA THR A 68 -7.03 -13.67 -13.16
C THR A 68 -6.65 -12.71 -14.27
N GLY A 69 -5.73 -11.79 -14.03
CA GLY A 69 -5.41 -10.71 -14.97
C GLY A 69 -6.44 -9.58 -14.98
N GLU A 70 -7.46 -9.64 -14.13
CA GLU A 70 -8.50 -8.62 -14.06
C GLU A 70 -7.97 -7.32 -13.48
N ALA A 71 -8.19 -6.20 -14.16
CA ALA A 71 -7.91 -4.88 -13.61
C ALA A 71 -8.99 -4.51 -12.61
N ILE A 72 -8.59 -4.28 -11.35
CA ILE A 72 -9.51 -4.01 -10.25
C ILE A 72 -9.90 -2.54 -10.22
N ASP A 73 -8.92 -1.66 -10.36
CA ASP A 73 -9.14 -0.23 -10.30
C ASP A 73 -7.97 0.55 -10.88
N GLU A 74 -8.26 1.72 -11.35
CA GLU A 74 -7.29 2.75 -11.72
C GLU A 74 -6.82 3.44 -10.43
N VAL A 75 -5.51 3.58 -10.25
CA VAL A 75 -4.94 4.04 -9.00
C VAL A 75 -3.75 4.97 -9.23
N LEU A 76 -3.42 5.71 -8.17
CA LEU A 76 -2.12 6.34 -8.01
C LEU A 76 -1.37 5.58 -6.93
N ALA A 77 -0.14 5.18 -7.18
CA ALA A 77 0.66 4.44 -6.22
C ALA A 77 1.98 5.14 -5.95
N VAL A 78 2.44 5.05 -4.72
CA VAL A 78 3.71 5.63 -4.30
C VAL A 78 4.45 4.66 -3.39
N HIS A 79 5.75 4.53 -3.61
CA HIS A 79 6.66 3.81 -2.73
C HIS A 79 7.55 4.83 -2.01
N MET A 80 7.54 4.78 -0.71
CA MET A 80 8.38 5.60 0.16
C MET A 80 9.37 4.70 0.89
N PRO A 81 10.65 4.71 0.46
CA PRO A 81 11.65 3.82 1.05
C PRO A 81 12.01 4.17 2.49
N SER A 82 12.29 3.13 3.28
CA SER A 82 12.90 3.29 4.59
C SER A 82 14.23 4.07 4.48
N PRO A 83 14.60 4.89 5.46
CA PRO A 83 13.90 5.17 6.71
C PRO A 83 13.07 6.47 6.71
N ARG A 84 12.95 7.15 5.57
CA ARG A 84 12.28 8.47 5.48
C ARG A 84 10.78 8.33 5.36
N THR A 85 10.16 7.62 6.30
CA THR A 85 8.73 7.35 6.30
C THR A 85 8.18 7.52 7.71
N TYR A 86 6.85 7.53 7.81
CA TYR A 86 6.18 7.66 9.11
C TYR A 86 6.58 6.53 10.07
N THR A 87 6.66 5.29 9.59
CA THR A 87 7.01 4.13 10.42
C THR A 87 8.51 3.83 10.43
N ARG A 88 9.30 4.54 9.63
CA ARG A 88 10.71 4.26 9.32
C ARG A 88 10.93 2.92 8.63
N GLN A 89 9.87 2.30 8.14
CA GLN A 89 9.93 1.12 7.28
C GLN A 89 9.63 1.52 5.84
N ASP A 90 9.77 0.59 4.90
CA ASP A 90 9.22 0.80 3.56
C ASP A 90 7.70 0.97 3.66
N VAL A 91 7.19 2.03 3.06
CA VAL A 91 5.76 2.33 3.05
C VAL A 91 5.29 2.43 1.60
N VAL A 92 4.13 1.84 1.33
CA VAL A 92 3.44 1.95 0.06
C VAL A 92 2.05 2.49 0.30
N GLU A 93 1.62 3.44 -0.53
CA GLU A 93 0.23 3.90 -0.56
C GLU A 93 -0.35 3.67 -1.95
N ILE A 94 -1.58 3.20 -1.98
CA ILE A 94 -2.35 2.99 -3.21
C ILE A 94 -3.64 3.79 -3.06
N ASP A 95 -3.77 4.83 -3.87
CA ASP A 95 -4.94 5.71 -3.89
C ASP A 95 -5.92 5.20 -4.94
N ALA A 96 -7.03 4.64 -4.49
CA ALA A 96 -8.03 3.99 -5.33
C ALA A 96 -9.25 4.90 -5.56
N HIS A 97 -9.85 4.79 -6.73
CA HIS A 97 -10.96 5.64 -7.16
C HIS A 97 -12.30 4.90 -7.29
N GLY A 98 -12.28 3.58 -7.27
CA GLY A 98 -13.44 2.75 -7.55
C GLY A 98 -14.40 2.53 -6.39
N GLY A 99 -14.26 3.27 -5.29
CA GLY A 99 -15.14 3.15 -4.15
C GLY A 99 -14.77 2.01 -3.20
N ILE A 100 -15.66 1.72 -2.26
CA ILE A 100 -15.39 0.79 -1.15
C ILE A 100 -15.09 -0.64 -1.63
N VAL A 101 -15.77 -1.10 -2.68
CA VAL A 101 -15.57 -2.47 -3.18
C VAL A 101 -14.17 -2.63 -3.76
N ALA A 102 -13.73 -1.66 -4.56
CA ALA A 102 -12.39 -1.69 -5.13
C ALA A 102 -11.32 -1.60 -4.05
N VAL A 103 -11.48 -0.71 -3.07
CA VAL A 103 -10.54 -0.54 -1.97
C VAL A 103 -10.40 -1.82 -1.17
N ARG A 104 -11.51 -2.48 -0.85
CA ARG A 104 -11.49 -3.75 -0.12
C ARG A 104 -10.85 -4.87 -0.92
N ARG A 105 -11.09 -4.92 -2.22
CA ARG A 105 -10.44 -5.92 -3.09
C ARG A 105 -8.93 -5.72 -3.13
N ILE A 106 -8.47 -4.47 -3.22
CA ILE A 106 -7.04 -4.16 -3.21
C ILE A 106 -6.42 -4.61 -1.88
N LEU A 107 -7.06 -4.30 -0.76
CA LEU A 107 -6.58 -4.75 0.55
C LEU A 107 -6.49 -6.27 0.60
N THR A 108 -7.52 -6.97 0.15
CA THR A 108 -7.54 -8.43 0.12
C THR A 108 -6.38 -8.99 -0.70
N LEU A 109 -6.10 -8.40 -1.87
CA LEU A 109 -4.97 -8.82 -2.69
C LEU A 109 -3.63 -8.63 -1.97
N CYS A 110 -3.47 -7.52 -1.24
CA CYS A 110 -2.27 -7.30 -0.43
C CYS A 110 -2.11 -8.39 0.64
N LEU A 111 -3.20 -8.74 1.32
CA LEU A 111 -3.19 -9.78 2.36
C LEU A 111 -2.87 -11.15 1.78
N GLU A 112 -3.39 -11.47 0.60
CA GLU A 112 -3.10 -12.74 -0.07
C GLU A 112 -1.65 -12.86 -0.52
N ARG A 113 -0.96 -11.73 -0.69
CA ARG A 113 0.43 -11.70 -1.17
C ARG A 113 1.46 -11.54 -0.06
N GLY A 114 1.04 -11.62 1.20
CA GLY A 114 1.95 -11.69 2.33
C GLY A 114 1.85 -10.57 3.34
N ALA A 115 1.02 -9.57 3.13
CA ALA A 115 0.75 -8.56 4.15
C ALA A 115 -0.20 -9.14 5.21
N ARG A 116 -0.07 -8.64 6.43
CA ARG A 116 -1.00 -8.93 7.53
C ARG A 116 -1.89 -7.72 7.75
N LEU A 117 -3.15 -7.93 8.06
CA LEU A 117 -4.04 -6.82 8.41
C LEU A 117 -3.51 -6.11 9.66
N ALA A 118 -3.35 -4.80 9.57
CA ALA A 118 -2.85 -4.00 10.70
C ALA A 118 -3.86 -4.00 11.85
N GLU A 119 -3.33 -4.06 13.07
CA GLU A 119 -4.14 -3.81 14.26
C GLU A 119 -4.43 -2.32 14.38
N PRO A 120 -5.53 -1.93 15.05
CA PRO A 120 -5.80 -0.51 15.27
C PRO A 120 -4.61 0.19 15.92
N GLY A 121 -4.16 1.30 15.31
CA GLY A 121 -3.03 2.07 15.81
C GLY A 121 -1.65 1.47 15.53
N GLU A 122 -1.56 0.40 14.77
CA GLU A 122 -0.28 -0.29 14.58
C GLU A 122 0.74 0.52 13.77
N PHE A 123 0.31 1.32 12.80
CA PHE A 123 1.24 2.21 12.09
C PHE A 123 1.89 3.20 13.06
N THR A 124 1.11 3.79 13.95
CA THR A 124 1.60 4.69 14.99
C THR A 124 2.50 3.98 15.98
N LEU A 125 2.14 2.76 16.36
CA LEU A 125 2.97 1.94 17.25
C LEU A 125 4.34 1.66 16.62
N ARG A 126 4.38 1.31 15.34
CA ARG A 126 5.65 1.09 14.63
C ARG A 126 6.48 2.36 14.54
N ALA A 127 5.84 3.50 14.28
CA ALA A 127 6.53 4.79 14.28
C ALA A 127 7.19 5.07 15.64
N PHE A 128 6.47 4.82 16.73
CA PHE A 128 6.99 4.97 18.09
C PHE A 128 8.15 4.00 18.35
N LEU A 129 7.95 2.70 18.06
CA LEU A 129 8.97 1.68 18.33
C LEU A 129 10.24 1.89 17.50
N ASN A 130 10.13 2.47 16.33
CA ASN A 130 11.26 2.79 15.46
C ASN A 130 11.86 4.18 15.73
N GLY A 131 11.38 4.85 16.77
CA GLY A 131 11.97 6.12 17.22
C GLY A 131 11.55 7.35 16.38
N ARG A 132 10.53 7.23 15.51
CA ARG A 132 10.08 8.35 14.68
C ARG A 132 9.33 9.41 15.50
N ILE A 133 8.56 8.97 16.48
CA ILE A 133 7.75 9.82 17.35
C ILE A 133 7.98 9.42 18.80
N ASP A 134 7.71 10.34 19.71
CA ASP A 134 7.77 10.04 21.15
C ASP A 134 6.38 9.59 21.65
N LEU A 135 6.31 9.19 22.92
CA LEU A 135 5.08 8.69 23.51
C LEU A 135 3.98 9.74 23.54
N ALA A 136 4.33 11.01 23.67
CA ALA A 136 3.35 12.09 23.69
C ALA A 136 2.74 12.33 22.29
N GLN A 137 3.48 12.00 21.23
CA GLN A 137 2.99 12.11 19.85
C GLN A 137 2.19 10.89 19.42
N ALA A 138 2.40 9.78 20.10
CA ALA A 138 1.63 8.58 19.81
C ALA A 138 0.21 8.71 20.41
#